data_50f7da0fca640d72b9656cd93ce9cd6e
#
_entry.id   50f7da0fca640d72b9656cd93ce9cd6e
#
_cell.length_a   1.000
_cell.length_b   1.000
_cell.length_c   1.000
_cell.angle_alpha   90.00
_cell.angle_beta   90.00
_cell.angle_gamma   90.00
#
_symmetry.space_group_name_H-M   'P 1'
#
loop_
_entity.id
_entity.type
_entity.pdbx_description
1 polymer ?
#
loop_
_entity_poly.entity_id
_entity_poly.type
_entity_poly.pdbx_seq_one_letter_code
_entity_poly.pdbx_strand_id
1 'polypeptide(L)'
;MATTELIDLAIETSKQAYVPYSHFPIGAVLVAKDGNVYTGVNIENASYSLTNCGERTAIFKAVSEGQREFSELIVYGQTEKPISPCGACRQVMAEFFEKDLKVTLVAKDKSTVEMTVGELLPYSFTDLN
;
A
#
# COMPACT_ATOMS: atom_id res chain seq x y z
N MET A 1 -4.98 0.54 14.11
CA MET A 1 -5.08 1.95 13.69
C MET A 1 -3.69 2.50 13.44
N ALA A 2 -3.53 3.22 12.34
CA ALA A 2 -2.26 3.82 12.00
C ALA A 2 -1.94 4.99 12.95
N THR A 3 -0.70 5.07 13.42
CA THR A 3 -0.25 6.19 14.23
C THR A 3 0.07 7.39 13.34
N THR A 4 0.09 8.58 13.95
CA THR A 4 0.51 9.79 13.24
C THR A 4 1.90 9.62 12.64
N GLU A 5 2.80 8.95 13.35
CA GLU A 5 4.17 8.71 12.88
C GLU A 5 4.21 7.88 11.60
N LEU A 6 3.38 6.82 11.50
CA LEU A 6 3.32 5.99 10.31
C LEU A 6 2.69 6.74 9.14
N ILE A 7 1.68 7.56 9.39
CA ILE A 7 1.08 8.41 8.37
C ILE A 7 2.11 9.42 7.84
N ASP A 8 2.84 10.07 8.73
CA ASP A 8 3.87 11.03 8.35
C ASP A 8 5.00 10.34 7.56
N LEU A 9 5.33 9.10 7.92
CA LEU A 9 6.31 8.32 7.16
C LEU A 9 5.80 8.03 5.74
N ALA A 10 4.52 7.69 5.57
CA ALA A 10 3.94 7.47 4.25
C ALA A 10 4.01 8.73 3.39
N ILE A 11 3.71 9.88 3.99
CA ILE A 11 3.78 11.17 3.29
C ILE A 11 5.22 11.46 2.86
N GLU A 12 6.18 11.30 3.77
CA GLU A 12 7.59 11.55 3.48
C GLU A 12 8.10 10.58 2.42
N THR A 13 7.72 9.31 2.51
CA THR A 13 8.09 8.27 1.54
C THR A 13 7.62 8.64 0.14
N SER A 14 6.41 9.19 0.00
CA SER A 14 5.84 9.54 -1.31
C SER A 14 6.71 10.50 -2.11
N LYS A 15 7.55 11.29 -1.46
CA LYS A 15 8.46 12.23 -2.13
C LYS A 15 9.53 11.52 -2.95
N GLN A 16 9.76 10.23 -2.73
CA GLN A 16 10.72 9.43 -3.49
C GLN A 16 10.12 8.77 -4.72
N ALA A 17 8.82 8.96 -4.97
CA ALA A 17 8.13 8.32 -6.08
C ALA A 17 8.71 8.76 -7.43
N TYR A 18 8.80 7.81 -8.36
CA TYR A 18 9.23 8.09 -9.72
C TYR A 18 7.99 8.17 -10.61
N VAL A 19 7.49 9.38 -10.81
CA VAL A 19 6.18 9.61 -11.47
C VAL A 19 6.26 10.66 -12.59
N PRO A 20 7.17 10.49 -13.58
CA PRO A 20 7.35 11.48 -14.64
C PRO A 20 6.13 11.57 -15.56
N TYR A 21 5.26 10.59 -15.58
CA TYR A 21 4.10 10.54 -16.48
C TYR A 21 2.83 11.03 -15.79
N SER A 22 2.50 10.49 -14.63
CA SER A 22 1.26 10.84 -13.93
C SER A 22 1.39 12.08 -13.05
N HIS A 23 2.59 12.36 -12.54
CA HIS A 23 2.85 13.37 -11.51
C HIS A 23 2.02 13.14 -10.25
N PHE A 24 1.72 11.87 -9.96
CA PHE A 24 0.85 11.49 -8.85
C PHE A 24 1.59 10.54 -7.89
N PRO A 25 2.35 11.10 -6.93
CA PRO A 25 3.16 10.28 -6.02
C PRO A 25 2.30 9.57 -4.96
N ILE A 26 2.64 8.31 -4.72
CA ILE A 26 2.02 7.48 -3.69
C ILE A 26 3.13 7.03 -2.75
N GLY A 27 2.85 7.05 -1.44
CA GLY A 27 3.72 6.47 -0.44
C GLY A 27 2.98 5.39 0.33
N ALA A 28 3.62 4.27 0.55
CA ALA A 28 3.06 3.16 1.31
C ALA A 28 4.00 2.75 2.43
N VAL A 29 3.42 2.40 3.57
CA VAL A 29 4.16 1.92 4.75
C VAL A 29 3.53 0.60 5.18
N LEU A 30 4.31 -0.47 5.15
CA LEU A 30 3.88 -1.81 5.54
C LEU A 30 4.60 -2.18 6.83
N VAL A 31 3.82 -2.56 7.85
CA VAL A 31 4.36 -2.97 9.14
C VAL A 31 4.22 -4.47 9.30
N ALA A 32 5.33 -5.16 9.54
CA ALA A 32 5.33 -6.59 9.81
C ALA A 32 5.02 -6.84 11.29
N LYS A 33 4.62 -8.08 11.60
CA LYS A 33 4.30 -8.46 12.99
C LYS A 33 5.49 -8.39 13.93
N ASP A 34 6.71 -8.51 13.40
CA ASP A 34 7.94 -8.37 14.20
C ASP A 34 8.33 -6.90 14.44
N GLY A 35 7.56 -5.95 13.94
CA GLY A 35 7.79 -4.53 14.11
C GLY A 35 8.61 -3.89 13.00
N ASN A 36 9.19 -4.66 12.08
CA ASN A 36 9.91 -4.11 10.95
C ASN A 36 8.96 -3.35 10.02
N VAL A 37 9.47 -2.25 9.46
CA VAL A 37 8.70 -1.36 8.61
C VAL A 37 9.32 -1.33 7.21
N TYR A 38 8.47 -1.48 6.20
CA TYR A 38 8.88 -1.46 4.80
C TYR A 38 8.12 -0.34 4.08
N THR A 39 8.84 0.48 3.34
CA THR A 39 8.24 1.59 2.60
C THR A 39 8.25 1.30 1.12
N GLY A 40 7.30 1.89 0.40
CA GLY A 40 7.23 1.75 -1.05
C GLY A 40 6.65 2.99 -1.70
N VAL A 41 7.04 3.20 -2.94
CA VAL A 41 6.55 4.31 -3.78
C VAL A 41 6.16 3.74 -5.13
N ASN A 42 5.32 4.48 -5.85
CA ASN A 42 5.04 4.10 -7.23
C ASN A 42 6.22 4.46 -8.12
N ILE A 43 6.51 3.56 -9.04
CA ILE A 43 7.65 3.64 -9.95
C ILE A 43 7.09 3.41 -11.35
N GLU A 44 7.07 4.47 -12.15
CA GLU A 44 6.43 4.45 -13.45
C GLU A 44 7.39 4.08 -14.57
N ASN A 45 6.83 3.66 -15.68
CA ASN A 45 7.55 3.28 -16.87
C ASN A 45 6.78 3.79 -18.09
N ALA A 46 7.49 4.21 -19.14
CA ALA A 46 6.86 4.58 -20.40
C ALA A 46 5.99 3.45 -20.95
N SER A 47 6.38 2.20 -20.69
CA SER A 47 5.51 1.05 -20.90
C SER A 47 4.65 0.88 -19.66
N TYR A 48 3.42 1.34 -19.71
CA TYR A 48 2.54 1.46 -18.55
C TYR A 48 2.35 0.13 -17.79
N SER A 49 2.33 -0.97 -18.50
CA SER A 49 2.15 -2.29 -17.86
C SER A 49 3.28 -2.66 -16.91
N LEU A 50 4.44 -2.00 -17.02
CA LEU A 50 5.59 -2.24 -16.14
C LEU A 50 5.60 -1.33 -14.92
N THR A 51 4.69 -0.35 -14.85
CA THR A 51 4.54 0.53 -13.71
C THR A 51 4.15 -0.27 -12.47
N ASN A 52 4.81 0.00 -11.34
CA ASN A 52 4.50 -0.66 -10.08
C ASN A 52 3.95 0.35 -9.09
N CYS A 53 2.86 0.00 -8.41
CA CYS A 53 2.23 0.87 -7.42
C CYS A 53 3.04 0.87 -6.11
N GLY A 54 2.87 1.93 -5.32
CA GLY A 54 3.59 2.06 -4.06
C GLY A 54 3.32 0.91 -3.09
N GLU A 55 2.07 0.47 -3.02
CA GLU A 55 1.67 -0.65 -2.16
C GLU A 55 2.42 -1.91 -2.54
N ARG A 56 2.49 -2.22 -3.84
CA ARG A 56 3.17 -3.43 -4.32
C ARG A 56 4.68 -3.33 -4.12
N THR A 57 5.26 -2.13 -4.25
CA THR A 57 6.68 -1.95 -3.98
C THR A 57 7.01 -2.30 -2.53
N ALA A 58 6.20 -1.83 -1.59
CA ALA A 58 6.41 -2.14 -0.17
C ALA A 58 6.22 -3.64 0.11
N ILE A 59 5.16 -4.24 -0.44
CA ILE A 59 4.84 -5.65 -0.21
C ILE A 59 5.94 -6.54 -0.81
N PHE A 60 6.32 -6.29 -2.06
CA PHE A 60 7.33 -7.12 -2.74
C PHE A 60 8.69 -6.99 -2.05
N LYS A 61 9.04 -5.79 -1.58
CA LYS A 61 10.28 -5.60 -0.81
C LYS A 61 10.26 -6.47 0.43
N ALA A 62 9.19 -6.42 1.21
CA ALA A 62 9.06 -7.19 2.45
C ALA A 62 9.10 -8.69 2.17
N VAL A 63 8.33 -9.15 1.19
CA VAL A 63 8.25 -10.57 0.83
C VAL A 63 9.61 -11.06 0.32
N SER A 64 10.32 -10.25 -0.47
CA SER A 64 11.63 -10.61 -0.99
C SER A 64 12.68 -10.72 0.10
N GLU A 65 12.47 -10.07 1.25
CA GLU A 65 13.35 -10.15 2.41
C GLU A 65 12.92 -11.25 3.39
N GLY A 66 11.95 -12.05 3.03
CA GLY A 66 11.54 -13.21 3.84
C GLY A 66 10.35 -12.95 4.75
N GLN A 67 9.77 -11.75 4.78
CA GLN A 67 8.61 -11.47 5.61
C GLN A 67 7.36 -12.14 5.05
N ARG A 68 6.55 -12.71 5.95
CA ARG A 68 5.31 -13.40 5.59
C ARG A 68 4.14 -13.02 6.48
N GLU A 69 4.39 -12.33 7.61
CA GLU A 69 3.36 -11.96 8.57
C GLU A 69 3.33 -10.47 8.78
N PHE A 70 2.17 -9.85 8.57
CA PHE A 70 2.02 -8.40 8.55
C PHE A 70 0.91 -7.95 9.51
N SER A 71 1.01 -6.71 9.99
CA SER A 71 0.04 -6.16 10.94
C SER A 71 -0.81 -5.05 10.35
N GLU A 72 -0.26 -4.19 9.49
CA GLU A 72 -1.03 -3.09 8.89
C GLU A 72 -0.32 -2.51 7.67
N LEU A 73 -1.11 -1.84 6.83
CA LEU A 73 -0.61 -1.12 5.67
C LEU A 73 -1.19 0.29 5.67
N ILE A 74 -0.36 1.29 5.42
CA ILE A 74 -0.78 2.68 5.28
C ILE A 74 -0.46 3.13 3.87
N VAL A 75 -1.41 3.76 3.19
CA VAL A 75 -1.24 4.25 1.81
C VAL A 75 -1.63 5.72 1.74
N TYR A 76 -0.72 6.56 1.27
CA TYR A 76 -0.94 7.99 1.12
C TYR A 76 -0.90 8.42 -0.35
N GLY A 77 -1.86 9.26 -0.73
CA GLY A 77 -1.85 9.95 -2.02
C GLY A 77 -2.41 11.36 -1.86
N GLN A 78 -2.03 12.26 -2.77
CA GLN A 78 -2.48 13.66 -2.72
C GLN A 78 -3.88 13.81 -3.32
N THR A 79 -4.86 13.17 -2.70
CA THR A 79 -6.25 13.15 -3.13
C THR A 79 -7.11 13.93 -2.16
N GLU A 80 -8.26 14.43 -2.65
CA GLU A 80 -9.24 15.14 -1.79
C GLU A 80 -9.83 14.19 -0.75
N LYS A 81 -10.17 12.98 -1.18
CA LYS A 81 -10.64 11.90 -0.29
C LYS A 81 -9.53 10.88 -0.12
N PRO A 82 -9.54 10.07 0.94
CA PRO A 82 -8.56 9.01 1.10
C PRO A 82 -8.39 8.17 -0.15
N ILE A 83 -7.13 7.88 -0.49
CA ILE A 83 -6.76 7.18 -1.72
C ILE A 83 -7.41 5.79 -1.77
N SER A 84 -7.79 5.35 -2.97
CA SER A 84 -8.32 4.00 -3.17
C SER A 84 -7.28 3.15 -3.91
N PRO A 85 -6.86 2.01 -3.35
CA PRO A 85 -5.88 1.16 -4.03
C PRO A 85 -6.47 0.54 -5.31
N CYS A 86 -5.63 0.37 -6.33
CA CYS A 86 -6.07 -0.26 -7.57
C CYS A 86 -6.37 -1.76 -7.37
N GLY A 87 -7.07 -2.37 -8.33
CA GLY A 87 -7.46 -3.78 -8.23
C GLY A 87 -6.26 -4.72 -8.14
N ALA A 88 -5.19 -4.45 -8.90
CA ALA A 88 -3.99 -5.27 -8.85
C ALA A 88 -3.36 -5.26 -7.45
N CYS A 89 -3.29 -4.09 -6.81
CA CYS A 89 -2.77 -3.99 -5.44
C CYS A 89 -3.65 -4.76 -4.46
N ARG A 90 -4.97 -4.69 -4.62
CA ARG A 90 -5.91 -5.43 -3.75
C ARG A 90 -5.71 -6.93 -3.88
N GLN A 91 -5.46 -7.43 -5.10
CA GLN A 91 -5.18 -8.84 -5.33
C GLN A 91 -3.87 -9.27 -4.68
N VAL A 92 -2.83 -8.43 -4.74
CA VAL A 92 -1.55 -8.71 -4.09
C VAL A 92 -1.71 -8.71 -2.57
N MET A 93 -2.49 -7.77 -2.02
CA MET A 93 -2.83 -7.78 -0.58
C MET A 93 -3.53 -9.08 -0.18
N ALA A 94 -4.49 -9.53 -0.98
CA ALA A 94 -5.23 -10.76 -0.69
C ALA A 94 -4.33 -11.98 -0.67
N GLU A 95 -3.26 -12.00 -1.46
CA GLU A 95 -2.30 -13.12 -1.48
C GLU A 95 -1.50 -13.19 -0.18
N PHE A 96 -1.01 -12.05 0.32
CA PHE A 96 -0.01 -12.04 1.38
C PHE A 96 -0.55 -11.64 2.75
N PHE A 97 -1.75 -11.05 2.83
CA PHE A 97 -2.29 -10.53 4.09
C PHE A 97 -3.49 -11.33 4.56
N GLU A 98 -3.69 -11.35 5.87
CA GLU A 98 -4.94 -11.84 6.45
C GLU A 98 -6.11 -10.93 6.04
N LYS A 99 -7.31 -11.51 5.95
CA LYS A 99 -8.49 -10.76 5.52
C LYS A 99 -8.86 -9.61 6.46
N ASP A 100 -8.51 -9.72 7.72
CA ASP A 100 -8.80 -8.70 8.74
C ASP A 100 -7.68 -7.68 8.92
N LEU A 101 -6.60 -7.78 8.13
CA LEU A 101 -5.52 -6.80 8.21
C LEU A 101 -6.05 -5.42 7.86
N LYS A 102 -5.70 -4.43 8.67
CA LYS A 102 -6.15 -3.04 8.49
C LYS A 102 -5.31 -2.31 7.46
N VAL A 103 -6.00 -1.69 6.52
CA VAL A 103 -5.39 -0.80 5.52
C VAL A 103 -5.90 0.59 5.79
N THR A 104 -5.00 1.51 6.11
CA THR A 104 -5.34 2.92 6.36
C THR A 104 -5.05 3.72 5.10
N LEU A 105 -6.09 4.30 4.53
CA LEU A 105 -6.01 5.09 3.30
C LEU A 105 -6.03 6.57 3.69
N VAL A 106 -5.07 7.34 3.20
CA VAL A 106 -4.80 8.71 3.67
C VAL A 106 -4.90 9.69 2.51
N ALA A 107 -5.66 10.77 2.72
CA ALA A 107 -5.81 11.88 1.78
C ALA A 107 -4.76 12.95 2.01
N LYS A 108 -4.72 13.96 1.15
CA LYS A 108 -3.74 15.06 1.23
C LYS A 108 -3.87 15.89 2.52
N ASP A 109 -5.08 15.98 3.11
CA ASP A 109 -5.32 16.69 4.35
C ASP A 109 -5.12 15.81 5.59
N LYS A 110 -4.60 14.60 5.39
CA LYS A 110 -4.39 13.58 6.42
C LYS A 110 -5.66 12.95 6.96
N SER A 111 -6.82 13.21 6.34
CA SER A 111 -8.02 12.45 6.68
C SER A 111 -7.84 11.01 6.22
N THR A 112 -8.45 10.07 6.94
CA THR A 112 -8.22 8.65 6.72
C THR A 112 -9.54 7.87 6.60
N VAL A 113 -9.45 6.76 5.87
CA VAL A 113 -10.46 5.70 5.89
C VAL A 113 -9.71 4.42 6.21
N GLU A 114 -10.21 3.66 7.18
CA GLU A 114 -9.64 2.37 7.54
C GLU A 114 -10.53 1.26 6.99
N MET A 115 -9.93 0.35 6.21
CA MET A 115 -10.65 -0.79 5.65
C MET A 115 -9.84 -2.06 5.88
N THR A 116 -10.49 -3.21 5.92
CA THR A 116 -9.79 -4.47 5.93
C THR A 116 -9.50 -4.94 4.52
N VAL A 117 -8.53 -5.83 4.37
CA VAL A 117 -8.23 -6.45 3.07
C VAL A 117 -9.47 -7.15 2.49
N GLY A 118 -10.23 -7.84 3.34
CA GLY A 118 -11.47 -8.50 2.91
C GLY A 118 -12.52 -7.54 2.41
N GLU A 119 -12.62 -6.33 3.00
CA GLU A 119 -13.54 -5.30 2.53
C GLU A 119 -13.09 -4.70 1.19
N LEU A 120 -11.77 -4.57 0.98
CA LEU A 120 -11.22 -4.03 -0.25
C LEU A 120 -11.37 -4.98 -1.44
N LEU A 121 -11.37 -6.30 -1.18
CA LEU A 121 -11.51 -7.31 -2.24
C LEU A 121 -12.35 -8.47 -1.71
N PRO A 122 -13.69 -8.31 -1.69
CA PRO A 122 -14.57 -9.39 -1.27
C PRO A 122 -14.57 -10.54 -2.28
N TYR A 123 -14.76 -11.76 -1.77
CA TYR A 123 -14.82 -12.97 -2.59
C TYR A 123 -13.59 -13.08 -3.51
N SER A 124 -12.42 -12.86 -2.92
CA SER A 124 -11.16 -12.76 -3.67
C SER A 124 -10.68 -14.13 -4.19
N PHE A 125 -9.95 -14.09 -5.30
CA PHE A 125 -9.30 -15.26 -5.86
C PHE A 125 -7.96 -15.48 -5.15
N THR A 126 -7.93 -16.39 -4.17
CA THR A 126 -6.73 -16.66 -3.38
C THR A 126 -6.36 -18.13 -3.35
N ASP A 127 -7.18 -18.98 -3.94
CA ASP A 127 -7.02 -20.45 -3.88
C ASP A 127 -7.50 -21.06 -5.20
N LEU A 128 -6.68 -21.95 -5.75
CA LEU A 128 -7.01 -22.69 -6.97
C LEU A 128 -7.85 -23.95 -6.70
N ASN A 129 -8.03 -24.31 -5.44
CA ASN A 129 -8.77 -25.54 -5.08
C ASN A 129 -10.28 -25.32 -4.99
#